data_75ff246251243466e8086489dbf4ec09
#
_entry.id   75ff246251243466e8086489dbf4ec09
#
_cell.length_a   1.000
_cell.length_b   1.000
_cell.length_c   1.000
_cell.angle_alpha   90.00
_cell.angle_beta   90.00
_cell.angle_gamma   90.00
#
_symmetry.space_group_name_H-M   'P 1'
#
loop_
_entity.id
_entity.type
_entity.pdbx_description
1 polymer ?
#
loop_
_entity_poly.entity_id
_entity_poly.type
_entity_poly.pdbx_seq_one_letter_code
_entity_poly.pdbx_strand_id
1 'polypeptide(L)' 'MVTPCKKSVKVKTPTGKELSLVPKKVWRLSPGGRKGVKIGLFQDPETGKYFRYKVPDSYPECG' A
#
# COMPACT_ATOMS: atom_id res chain seq x y z
N MET A 1 1.89 9.28 -16.94
CA MET A 1 0.79 9.74 -16.08
C MET A 1 0.49 8.72 -15.03
N VAL A 2 0.34 9.16 -13.81
CA VAL A 2 0.11 8.28 -12.69
C VAL A 2 -1.39 8.21 -12.42
N THR A 3 -1.92 6.99 -12.36
CA THR A 3 -3.34 6.77 -12.06
C THR A 3 -3.55 6.92 -10.55
N PRO A 4 -4.51 7.72 -10.10
CA PRO A 4 -4.77 7.84 -8.67
C PRO A 4 -5.34 6.53 -8.11
N CYS A 5 -4.94 6.22 -6.88
CA CYS A 5 -5.47 5.05 -6.20
C CYS A 5 -6.90 5.32 -5.74
N LYS A 6 -7.81 4.41 -6.07
CA LYS A 6 -9.23 4.57 -5.75
C LYS A 6 -9.77 3.47 -4.85
N LYS A 7 -9.16 2.27 -4.91
CA LYS A 7 -9.64 1.13 -4.15
C LYS A 7 -8.99 1.10 -2.77
N SER A 8 -9.79 0.87 -1.74
CA SER A 8 -9.27 0.67 -0.40
C SER A 8 -8.72 -0.75 -0.25
N VAL A 9 -7.73 -0.89 0.61
CA VAL A 9 -7.12 -2.18 0.93
C VAL A 9 -7.16 -2.36 2.44
N LYS A 10 -7.50 -3.56 2.87
CA LYS A 10 -7.43 -3.88 4.29
C LYS A 10 -5.98 -3.96 4.72
N VAL A 11 -5.61 -3.11 5.64
CA VAL A 11 -4.24 -3.05 6.16
C VAL A 11 -4.27 -3.08 7.67
N LYS A 12 -3.18 -3.57 8.24
CA LYS A 12 -3.00 -3.54 9.68
C LYS A 12 -2.02 -2.43 10.01
N THR A 13 -2.48 -1.44 10.77
CA THR A 13 -1.63 -0.31 11.13
C THR A 13 -0.57 -0.73 12.14
N PRO A 14 0.53 0.05 12.25
CA PRO A 14 1.56 -0.23 13.28
C PRO A 14 1.03 -0.19 14.70
N THR A 15 -0.12 0.44 14.91
CA THR A 15 -0.79 0.47 16.22
C THR A 15 -1.61 -0.77 16.52
N GLY A 16 -1.71 -1.70 15.56
CA GLY A 16 -2.41 -2.97 15.74
C GLY A 16 -3.86 -3.00 15.32
N LYS A 17 -4.34 -1.95 14.66
CA LYS A 17 -5.72 -1.88 14.17
C LYS A 17 -5.81 -2.26 12.70
N GLU A 18 -6.87 -2.97 12.33
CA GLU A 18 -7.17 -3.25 10.95
C GLU A 18 -8.09 -2.17 10.39
N LEU A 19 -7.66 -1.54 9.32
CA LEU A 19 -8.40 -0.47 8.67
C LEU A 19 -8.39 -0.66 7.17
N SER A 20 -9.44 -0.16 6.51
CA SER A 20 -9.47 -0.10 5.05
C SER A 20 -9.02 1.29 4.63
N LEU A 21 -7.87 1.36 3.96
CA LEU A 21 -7.29 2.62 3.55
C LEU A 21 -6.98 2.59 2.06
N VAL A 22 -7.09 3.75 1.44
CA VAL A 22 -6.68 3.93 0.05
C VAL A 22 -5.20 4.31 0.06
N PRO A 23 -4.34 3.53 -0.62
CA PRO A 23 -2.92 3.86 -0.63
C PRO A 23 -2.64 5.17 -1.35
N LYS A 24 -1.61 5.86 -0.90
CA LYS A 24 -1.14 7.09 -1.56
C LYS A 24 -0.38 6.75 -2.83
N LYS A 25 0.33 5.61 -2.82
CA LYS A 25 1.13 5.16 -3.94
C LYS A 25 1.28 3.64 -3.87
N VAL A 26 1.30 2.99 -5.01
CA VAL A 26 1.54 1.56 -5.11
C VAL A 26 2.63 1.32 -6.14
N TRP A 27 3.61 0.50 -5.77
CA TRP A 27 4.71 0.14 -6.68
C TRP A 27 5.13 -1.30 -6.44
N ARG A 28 5.95 -1.81 -7.36
CA ARG A 28 6.46 -3.17 -7.26
C ARG A 28 7.92 -3.15 -6.83
N LEU A 29 8.24 -3.97 -5.84
CA LEU A 29 9.60 -4.21 -5.40
C LEU A 29 10.05 -5.58 -5.84
N SER A 30 11.25 -5.67 -6.43
CA SER A 30 11.83 -6.93 -6.88
C SER A 30 13.22 -7.09 -6.26
N PRO A 31 13.31 -7.42 -4.99
CA PRO A 31 14.61 -7.58 -4.36
C PRO A 31 15.31 -8.85 -4.84
N GLY A 32 16.58 -8.73 -5.21
CA GLY A 32 17.44 -9.88 -5.48
C GLY A 32 17.00 -10.80 -6.62
N GLY A 33 16.32 -10.29 -7.64
CA GLY A 33 15.90 -11.09 -8.77
C GLY A 33 14.76 -12.06 -8.50
N ARG A 34 14.13 -11.95 -7.34
CA ARG A 34 12.98 -12.77 -6.99
C ARG A 34 11.69 -12.16 -7.53
N LYS A 35 10.62 -12.95 -7.48
CA LYS A 35 9.28 -12.46 -7.80
C LYS A 35 8.99 -11.17 -7.03
N GLY A 36 8.63 -10.13 -7.76
CA GLY A 36 8.32 -8.85 -7.14
C GLY A 36 7.06 -8.90 -6.29
N VAL A 37 7.01 -8.06 -5.28
CA VAL A 37 5.82 -7.88 -4.46
C VAL A 37 5.33 -6.45 -4.61
N LYS A 38 4.03 -6.25 -4.63
CA LYS A 38 3.45 -4.93 -4.66
C LYS A 38 3.34 -4.38 -3.25
N ILE A 39 3.79 -3.13 -3.11
CA ILE A 39 3.76 -2.44 -1.82
C ILE A 39 2.96 -1.16 -2.01
N GLY A 40 2.08 -0.88 -1.05
CA GLY A 40 1.33 0.36 -1.02
C GLY A 40 1.81 1.26 0.12
N LEU A 41 1.89 2.55 -0.17
CA LEU A 41 2.17 3.54 0.86
C LEU A 41 0.86 4.05 1.43
N PHE A 42 0.66 3.86 2.72
CA PHE A 42 -0.56 4.25 3.42
C PHE A 42 -0.24 5.30 4.48
N GLN A 43 -1.25 6.05 4.85
CA GLN A 43 -1.14 7.02 5.92
C GLN A 43 -2.08 6.61 7.06
N ASP A 44 -1.52 6.47 8.27
CA ASP A 44 -2.30 6.16 9.45
C ASP A 44 -3.18 7.35 9.81
N PRO A 45 -4.51 7.20 9.79
CA PRO A 45 -5.41 8.30 10.11
C PRO A 45 -5.37 8.74 11.57
N GLU A 46 -4.85 7.90 12.46
CA GLU A 46 -4.78 8.24 13.88
C GLU A 46 -3.55 9.09 14.20
N THR A 47 -2.40 8.72 13.65
CA THR A 47 -1.13 9.40 13.95
C THR A 47 -0.67 10.30 12.82
N GLY A 48 -1.21 10.11 11.62
CA GLY A 48 -0.79 10.85 10.43
C GLY A 48 0.53 10.37 9.85
N LYS A 49 1.10 9.31 10.38
CA LYS A 49 2.36 8.77 9.91
C LYS A 49 2.16 7.85 8.71
N TYR A 50 3.12 7.85 7.79
CA TYR A 50 3.10 6.96 6.65
C TYR A 50 3.70 5.62 7.01
N PHE A 51 3.14 4.56 6.42
CA PHE A 51 3.69 3.21 6.55
C PHE A 51 3.49 2.45 5.25
N ARG A 52 4.29 1.43 5.04
CA ARG A 52 4.20 0.57 3.86
C ARG A 52 3.53 -0.74 4.23
N TYR A 53 2.68 -1.22 3.35
CA TYR A 53 1.98 -2.47 3.55
C TYR A 53 1.87 -3.22 2.24
N LYS A 54 1.99 -4.54 2.31
CA LYS A 54 1.89 -5.39 1.13
C LYS A 54 0.48 -5.39 0.58
N VAL A 55 0.35 -5.14 -0.72
CA VAL A 55 -0.94 -5.19 -1.41
C VAL A 55 -0.97 -6.40 -2.35
N PRO A 56 -2.17 -6.93 -2.69
CA PRO A 56 -2.27 -8.06 -3.61
C PRO A 56 -1.80 -7.70 -5.01
N ASP A 57 -1.29 -8.70 -5.74
CA ASP A 57 -0.80 -8.51 -7.10
C ASP A 57 -1.88 -8.03 -8.05
N SER A 58 -3.14 -8.35 -7.74
CA SER A 58 -4.28 -7.90 -8.54
C SER A 58 -4.54 -6.39 -8.41
N TYR A 59 -3.96 -5.75 -7.41
CA TYR A 59 -4.14 -4.32 -7.21
C TYR A 59 -3.30 -3.56 -8.24
N PRO A 60 -3.88 -2.63 -9.00
CA PRO A 60 -3.12 -1.88 -10.00
C PRO A 60 -2.12 -0.93 -9.37
N GLU A 61 -0.99 -0.74 -10.03
CA GLU A 61 -0.04 0.28 -9.62
C GLU A 61 -0.66 1.67 -9.80
N CYS A 62 -0.49 2.52 -8.81
CA CYS A 62 -1.14 3.83 -8.80
C CYS A 62 -0.35 4.83 -7.95
N GLY A 63 -0.73 6.06 -8.03
CA GLY A 63 -0.06 7.14 -7.30
C GLY A 63 1.02 7.80 -8.09
#